data_e03dd754a2e1af87a5aea9d69b617730
#
_entry.id   e03dd754a2e1af87a5aea9d69b617730
#
_cell.length_a   1.000
_cell.length_b   1.000
_cell.length_c   1.000
_cell.angle_alpha   90.00
_cell.angle_beta   90.00
_cell.angle_gamma   90.00
#
_symmetry.space_group_name_H-M   'P 1'
#
loop_
_entity.id
_entity.type
_entity.pdbx_description
1 polymer ?
#
loop_
_entity_poly.entity_id
_entity_poly.type
_entity_poly.pdbx_seq_one_letter_code
_entity_poly.pdbx_strand_id
1 'polypeptide(L)'
;MNKFLRSTAVIDCENPAVAAVAWALRGDRVDTEAIAKRCFEWVRDEIKHSADFALTAVTCTASEVLEEGSGYCYAKSHLLAALLRANGIPAGLCYQRLALDDDGRRFSLHGFNAVHLPAVGWYRIDPRGNRPGIDAQFVPPVEKLAFSPALPGEVDLPEIWTDPIPIVVEALRSYRHTSALAEHLPDVVLRA
;
A
#
# COMPACT_ATOMS: atom_id res chain seq x y z
N MET A 1 -2.39 15.96 11.25
CA MET A 1 -2.49 14.55 11.64
C MET A 1 -3.90 14.00 11.43
N ASN A 2 -4.98 14.68 11.88
CA ASN A 2 -6.37 14.15 11.80
C ASN A 2 -6.82 13.70 10.40
N LYS A 3 -6.35 14.35 9.33
CA LYS A 3 -6.69 13.94 7.96
C LYS A 3 -6.17 12.53 7.60
N PHE A 4 -5.12 12.03 8.26
CA PHE A 4 -4.54 10.71 8.07
C PHE A 4 -5.15 9.62 8.98
N LEU A 5 -6.24 9.94 9.67
CA LEU A 5 -7.02 9.03 10.51
C LEU A 5 -8.43 8.79 9.96
N ARG A 6 -8.84 9.54 8.92
CA ARG A 6 -10.20 9.49 8.40
C ARG A 6 -10.49 8.20 7.64
N SER A 7 -11.70 7.70 7.80
CA SER A 7 -12.32 6.77 6.86
C SER A 7 -12.71 7.50 5.57
N THR A 8 -12.54 6.85 4.44
CA THR A 8 -12.88 7.39 3.12
C THR A 8 -13.55 6.32 2.27
N ALA A 9 -14.00 6.66 1.06
CA ALA A 9 -14.63 5.69 0.17
C ALA A 9 -13.70 4.54 -0.28
N VAL A 10 -12.38 4.71 -0.20
CA VAL A 10 -11.39 3.69 -0.58
C VAL A 10 -10.69 3.11 0.63
N ILE A 11 -10.30 3.99 1.58
CA ILE A 11 -9.68 3.57 2.85
C ILE A 11 -10.79 3.53 3.90
N ASP A 12 -11.68 2.56 3.77
CA ASP A 12 -12.90 2.40 4.56
C ASP A 12 -12.63 1.74 5.92
N CYS A 13 -11.79 2.40 6.73
CA CYS A 13 -11.32 1.88 8.02
C CYS A 13 -12.44 1.71 9.08
N GLU A 14 -13.61 2.31 8.87
CA GLU A 14 -14.82 2.11 9.70
C GLU A 14 -15.67 0.91 9.23
N ASN A 15 -15.31 0.26 8.11
CA ASN A 15 -15.97 -0.98 7.70
C ASN A 15 -15.84 -2.02 8.83
N PRO A 16 -16.94 -2.66 9.27
CA PRO A 16 -16.91 -3.56 10.44
C PRO A 16 -15.91 -4.71 10.31
N ALA A 17 -15.76 -5.29 9.11
CA ALA A 17 -14.80 -6.37 8.89
C ALA A 17 -13.35 -5.88 9.00
N VAL A 18 -13.04 -4.71 8.41
CA VAL A 18 -11.73 -4.09 8.49
C VAL A 18 -11.38 -3.72 9.94
N ALA A 19 -12.32 -3.09 10.65
CA ALA A 19 -12.15 -2.74 12.07
C ALA A 19 -11.93 -3.97 12.95
N ALA A 20 -12.68 -5.05 12.72
CA ALA A 20 -12.53 -6.29 13.47
C ALA A 20 -11.13 -6.90 13.29
N VAL A 21 -10.61 -6.94 12.05
CA VAL A 21 -9.24 -7.41 11.78
C VAL A 21 -8.20 -6.50 12.42
N ALA A 22 -8.38 -5.17 12.30
CA ALA A 22 -7.48 -4.21 12.92
C ALA A 22 -7.36 -4.42 14.44
N TRP A 23 -8.48 -4.63 15.13
CA TRP A 23 -8.51 -4.89 16.56
C TRP A 23 -7.92 -6.25 16.92
N ALA A 24 -8.19 -7.28 16.14
CA ALA A 24 -7.58 -8.60 16.33
C ALA A 24 -6.05 -8.54 16.19
N LEU A 25 -5.53 -7.80 15.21
CA LEU A 25 -4.09 -7.59 15.02
C LEU A 25 -3.46 -6.77 16.16
N ARG A 26 -4.20 -5.79 16.68
CA ARG A 26 -3.77 -5.05 17.88
C ARG A 26 -3.65 -5.95 19.09
N GLY A 27 -4.68 -6.79 19.36
CA GLY A 27 -4.75 -7.58 20.58
C GLY A 27 -4.58 -6.70 21.82
N ASP A 28 -3.79 -7.16 22.79
CA ASP A 28 -3.50 -6.43 24.04
C ASP A 28 -2.34 -5.41 23.92
N ARG A 29 -1.84 -5.17 22.70
CA ARG A 29 -0.74 -4.22 22.48
C ARG A 29 -1.20 -2.79 22.68
N VAL A 30 -0.38 -2.03 23.37
CA VAL A 30 -0.57 -0.59 23.60
C VAL A 30 0.47 0.25 22.86
N ASP A 31 1.59 -0.37 22.48
CA ASP A 31 2.68 0.29 21.76
C ASP A 31 2.33 0.46 20.27
N THR A 32 2.38 1.71 19.81
CA THR A 32 2.05 2.09 18.44
C THR A 32 2.91 1.39 17.40
N GLU A 33 4.22 1.27 17.66
CA GLU A 33 5.16 0.64 16.75
C GLU A 33 4.89 -0.86 16.62
N ALA A 34 4.63 -1.55 17.73
CA ALA A 34 4.30 -2.97 17.73
C ALA A 34 2.97 -3.25 17.00
N ILE A 35 1.96 -2.37 17.14
CA ILE A 35 0.70 -2.48 16.40
C ILE A 35 0.92 -2.25 14.91
N ALA A 36 1.66 -1.19 14.55
CA ALA A 36 1.95 -0.86 13.16
C ALA A 36 2.74 -1.99 12.48
N LYS A 37 3.76 -2.53 13.14
CA LYS A 37 4.53 -3.68 12.68
C LYS A 37 3.64 -4.88 12.41
N ARG A 38 2.75 -5.22 13.34
CA ARG A 38 1.85 -6.37 13.20
C ARG A 38 0.88 -6.21 12.04
N CYS A 39 0.30 -5.01 11.85
CA CYS A 39 -0.57 -4.72 10.71
C CYS A 39 0.21 -4.83 9.38
N PHE A 40 1.41 -4.25 9.32
CA PHE A 40 2.27 -4.32 8.15
C PHE A 40 2.64 -5.76 7.78
N GLU A 41 3.17 -6.54 8.73
CA GLU A 41 3.57 -7.92 8.50
C GLU A 41 2.39 -8.78 8.04
N TRP A 42 1.22 -8.59 8.66
CA TRP A 42 0.02 -9.33 8.28
C TRP A 42 -0.42 -9.01 6.84
N VAL A 43 -0.48 -7.72 6.44
CA VAL A 43 -0.84 -7.37 5.04
C VAL A 43 0.23 -7.84 4.06
N ARG A 44 1.53 -7.71 4.42
CA ARG A 44 2.62 -8.16 3.57
C ARG A 44 2.54 -9.65 3.28
N ASP A 45 2.29 -10.46 4.31
CA ASP A 45 2.46 -11.92 4.26
C ASP A 45 1.14 -12.67 3.97
N GLU A 46 0.00 -12.22 4.50
CA GLU A 46 -1.28 -12.92 4.38
C GLU A 46 -2.12 -12.46 3.18
N ILE A 47 -1.98 -11.20 2.76
CA ILE A 47 -2.68 -10.70 1.56
C ILE A 47 -1.82 -10.93 0.33
N LYS A 48 -2.29 -11.76 -0.60
CA LYS A 48 -1.55 -12.11 -1.80
C LYS A 48 -1.43 -10.93 -2.77
N HIS A 49 -0.25 -10.74 -3.36
CA HIS A 49 -0.11 -9.78 -4.46
C HIS A 49 -0.68 -10.38 -5.74
N SER A 50 -1.70 -9.76 -6.33
CA SER A 50 -2.48 -10.35 -7.42
C SER A 50 -1.65 -10.81 -8.61
N ALA A 51 -0.64 -10.04 -9.03
CA ALA A 51 0.22 -10.41 -10.15
C ALA A 51 1.16 -11.58 -9.82
N ASP A 52 1.71 -11.64 -8.61
CA ASP A 52 2.66 -12.69 -8.22
C ASP A 52 1.99 -14.07 -8.10
N PHE A 53 0.70 -14.09 -7.77
CA PHE A 53 -0.09 -15.32 -7.62
C PHE A 53 -1.04 -15.56 -8.78
N ALA A 54 -0.93 -14.80 -9.88
CA ALA A 54 -1.77 -14.90 -11.08
C ALA A 54 -3.29 -14.90 -10.75
N LEU A 55 -3.70 -14.10 -9.78
CA LEU A 55 -5.10 -13.97 -9.38
C LEU A 55 -5.83 -13.04 -10.34
N THR A 56 -7.13 -13.25 -10.51
CA THR A 56 -7.89 -12.57 -11.56
C THR A 56 -8.66 -11.34 -11.10
N ALA A 57 -9.09 -11.31 -9.84
CA ALA A 57 -9.86 -10.18 -9.30
C ALA A 57 -9.03 -8.91 -9.13
N VAL A 58 -9.59 -7.77 -9.50
CA VAL A 58 -9.06 -6.45 -9.20
C VAL A 58 -9.82 -5.88 -8.03
N THR A 59 -9.12 -5.52 -6.97
CA THR A 59 -9.67 -4.91 -5.74
C THR A 59 -9.22 -3.45 -5.64
N CYS A 60 -10.04 -2.62 -5.00
CA CYS A 60 -9.73 -1.20 -4.82
C CYS A 60 -9.88 -0.75 -3.36
N THR A 61 -11.04 -0.97 -2.71
CA THR A 61 -11.25 -0.57 -1.31
C THR A 61 -10.53 -1.52 -0.35
N ALA A 62 -10.27 -1.04 0.86
CA ALA A 62 -9.67 -1.87 1.90
C ALA A 62 -10.55 -3.10 2.22
N SER A 63 -11.86 -2.93 2.28
CA SER A 63 -12.79 -4.03 2.50
C SER A 63 -12.81 -5.04 1.37
N GLU A 64 -12.74 -4.61 0.09
CA GLU A 64 -12.63 -5.53 -1.06
C GLU A 64 -11.35 -6.36 -0.99
N VAL A 65 -10.22 -5.73 -0.63
CA VAL A 65 -8.93 -6.45 -0.47
C VAL A 65 -9.01 -7.48 0.63
N LEU A 66 -9.65 -7.14 1.74
CA LEU A 66 -9.84 -8.05 2.86
C LEU A 66 -10.72 -9.24 2.47
N GLU A 67 -11.82 -9.01 1.76
CA GLU A 67 -12.75 -10.04 1.31
C GLU A 67 -12.09 -11.01 0.32
N GLU A 68 -11.36 -10.49 -0.68
CA GLU A 68 -10.67 -11.29 -1.69
C GLU A 68 -9.36 -11.93 -1.19
N GLY A 69 -8.80 -11.43 -0.08
CA GLY A 69 -7.49 -11.85 0.41
C GLY A 69 -6.34 -11.50 -0.54
N SER A 70 -6.56 -10.58 -1.48
CA SER A 70 -5.58 -10.22 -2.51
C SER A 70 -5.75 -8.81 -3.06
N GLY A 71 -4.68 -8.28 -3.67
CA GLY A 71 -4.69 -7.00 -4.35
C GLY A 71 -3.35 -6.67 -5.01
N TYR A 72 -3.37 -5.71 -5.92
CA TYR A 72 -2.14 -5.04 -6.38
C TYR A 72 -1.52 -4.23 -5.24
N CYS A 73 -0.28 -3.80 -5.40
CA CYS A 73 0.46 -2.98 -4.41
C CYS A 73 -0.38 -1.79 -3.90
N TYR A 74 -1.10 -1.11 -4.78
CA TYR A 74 -2.02 -0.01 -4.42
C TYR A 74 -3.10 -0.46 -3.43
N ALA A 75 -3.82 -1.51 -3.80
CA ALA A 75 -4.94 -2.01 -3.00
C ALA A 75 -4.47 -2.61 -1.66
N LYS A 76 -3.34 -3.31 -1.62
CA LYS A 76 -2.70 -3.75 -0.37
C LYS A 76 -2.34 -2.56 0.53
N SER A 77 -1.86 -1.46 -0.07
CA SER A 77 -1.57 -0.21 0.65
C SER A 77 -2.84 0.45 1.20
N HIS A 78 -3.96 0.36 0.48
CA HIS A 78 -5.26 0.84 0.98
C HIS A 78 -5.70 0.07 2.22
N LEU A 79 -5.59 -1.26 2.20
CA LEU A 79 -5.92 -2.10 3.36
C LEU A 79 -4.99 -1.80 4.54
N LEU A 80 -3.68 -1.69 4.33
CA LEU A 80 -2.76 -1.36 5.42
C LEU A 80 -3.08 0.00 6.04
N ALA A 81 -3.34 1.03 5.21
CA ALA A 81 -3.74 2.33 5.71
C ALA A 81 -5.04 2.25 6.54
N ALA A 82 -6.02 1.45 6.10
CA ALA A 82 -7.27 1.27 6.82
C ALA A 82 -7.07 0.57 8.18
N LEU A 83 -6.27 -0.50 8.24
CA LEU A 83 -5.97 -1.20 9.49
C LEU A 83 -5.23 -0.31 10.51
N LEU A 84 -4.30 0.51 10.03
CA LEU A 84 -3.58 1.47 10.87
C LEU A 84 -4.52 2.57 11.39
N ARG A 85 -5.35 3.15 10.52
CA ARG A 85 -6.31 4.19 10.90
C ARG A 85 -7.36 3.70 11.87
N ALA A 86 -7.88 2.48 11.70
CA ALA A 86 -8.81 1.84 12.63
C ALA A 86 -8.20 1.65 14.03
N ASN A 87 -6.87 1.54 14.11
CA ASN A 87 -6.13 1.51 15.38
C ASN A 87 -5.72 2.90 15.89
N GLY A 88 -6.19 3.99 15.27
CA GLY A 88 -5.84 5.36 15.66
C GLY A 88 -4.41 5.77 15.28
N ILE A 89 -3.76 5.04 14.38
CA ILE A 89 -2.40 5.31 13.91
C ILE A 89 -2.47 6.07 12.59
N PRO A 90 -1.93 7.31 12.51
CA PRO A 90 -1.96 8.08 11.26
C PRO A 90 -1.18 7.36 10.16
N ALA A 91 -1.85 7.12 9.02
CA ALA A 91 -1.29 6.45 7.87
C ALA A 91 -1.66 7.16 6.57
N GLY A 92 -0.68 7.29 5.68
CA GLY A 92 -0.81 7.86 4.35
C GLY A 92 -0.37 6.89 3.27
N LEU A 93 -0.54 7.32 2.03
CA LEU A 93 -0.15 6.61 0.83
C LEU A 93 1.06 7.28 0.20
N CYS A 94 1.97 6.49 -0.30
CA CYS A 94 3.16 6.90 -1.01
C CYS A 94 3.24 6.19 -2.36
N TYR A 95 3.94 6.79 -3.30
CA TYR A 95 4.12 6.21 -4.63
C TYR A 95 5.56 6.35 -5.10
N GLN A 96 6.00 5.35 -5.86
CA GLN A 96 7.19 5.38 -6.68
C GLN A 96 6.80 5.24 -8.14
N ARG A 97 7.47 5.94 -9.02
CA ARG A 97 7.42 5.68 -10.46
C ARG A 97 8.56 4.74 -10.79
N LEU A 98 8.26 3.55 -11.31
CA LEU A 98 9.24 2.51 -11.58
C LEU A 98 9.13 2.03 -13.03
N ALA A 99 10.25 1.65 -13.62
CA ALA A 99 10.29 1.04 -14.94
C ALA A 99 9.65 -0.36 -14.90
N LEU A 100 8.89 -0.69 -15.93
CA LEU A 100 8.27 -2.02 -16.12
C LEU A 100 9.19 -2.97 -16.89
N ASP A 101 10.19 -2.42 -17.56
CA ASP A 101 11.14 -3.13 -18.40
C ASP A 101 12.55 -2.56 -18.23
N ASP A 102 13.55 -3.36 -18.55
CA ASP A 102 14.97 -3.00 -18.38
C ASP A 102 15.42 -1.88 -19.33
N ASP A 103 14.68 -1.60 -20.39
CA ASP A 103 15.00 -0.54 -21.37
C ASP A 103 14.44 0.85 -20.95
N GLY A 104 13.69 0.91 -19.87
CA GLY A 104 13.19 2.15 -19.29
C GLY A 104 12.22 2.91 -20.21
N ARG A 105 11.44 2.21 -21.05
CA ARG A 105 10.48 2.83 -21.95
C ARG A 105 9.07 2.90 -21.38
N ARG A 106 8.72 1.94 -20.54
CA ARG A 106 7.41 1.86 -19.90
C ARG A 106 7.58 2.01 -18.40
N PHE A 107 6.72 2.81 -17.80
CA PHE A 107 6.73 3.03 -16.36
C PHE A 107 5.35 2.77 -15.79
N SER A 108 5.33 2.50 -14.50
CA SER A 108 4.10 2.49 -13.71
C SER A 108 4.36 3.02 -12.32
N LEU A 109 3.29 3.40 -11.64
CA LEU A 109 3.36 3.69 -10.21
C LEU A 109 3.44 2.38 -9.42
N HIS A 110 4.23 2.40 -8.36
CA HIS A 110 4.17 1.45 -7.26
C HIS A 110 3.60 2.15 -6.04
N GLY A 111 2.60 1.54 -5.38
CA GLY A 111 1.94 2.08 -4.21
C GLY A 111 2.41 1.42 -2.92
N PHE A 112 2.68 2.23 -1.90
CA PHE A 112 3.07 1.80 -0.56
C PHE A 112 2.60 2.82 0.49
N ASN A 113 3.05 2.75 1.73
CA ASN A 113 2.52 3.57 2.81
C ASN A 113 3.58 4.39 3.53
N ALA A 114 3.14 5.44 4.22
CA ALA A 114 3.84 6.04 5.33
C ALA A 114 2.97 5.94 6.59
N VAL A 115 3.58 5.57 7.70
CA VAL A 115 2.97 5.52 9.04
C VAL A 115 3.66 6.54 9.95
N HIS A 116 2.89 7.22 10.79
CA HIS A 116 3.47 8.14 11.77
C HIS A 116 3.74 7.42 13.09
N LEU A 117 5.01 7.22 13.39
CA LEU A 117 5.48 6.62 14.64
C LEU A 117 5.89 7.71 15.64
N PRO A 118 5.55 7.59 16.93
CA PRO A 118 5.84 8.62 17.93
C PRO A 118 7.33 8.99 18.04
N ALA A 119 8.22 8.00 17.94
CA ALA A 119 9.66 8.19 18.11
C ALA A 119 10.39 8.62 16.81
N VAL A 120 9.80 8.34 15.63
CA VAL A 120 10.49 8.49 14.32
C VAL A 120 9.83 9.57 13.46
N GLY A 121 8.53 9.84 13.66
CA GLY A 121 7.72 10.66 12.75
C GLY A 121 7.20 9.83 11.59
N TRP A 122 7.12 10.41 10.39
CA TRP A 122 6.71 9.69 9.19
C TRP A 122 7.79 8.67 8.78
N TYR A 123 7.38 7.41 8.70
CA TYR A 123 8.21 6.27 8.35
C TYR A 123 7.55 5.47 7.22
N ARG A 124 8.26 5.26 6.12
CA ARG A 124 7.72 4.58 4.94
C ARG A 124 7.83 3.06 5.08
N ILE A 125 6.78 2.35 4.68
CA ILE A 125 6.63 0.89 4.77
C ILE A 125 5.93 0.35 3.52
N ASP A 126 6.31 -0.83 3.06
CA ASP A 126 5.83 -1.39 1.81
C ASP A 126 5.20 -2.79 1.99
N PRO A 127 3.86 -2.88 2.01
CA PRO A 127 3.15 -4.13 2.26
C PRO A 127 3.01 -5.02 1.02
N ARG A 128 3.74 -4.74 -0.09
CA ARG A 128 3.57 -5.44 -1.37
C ARG A 128 3.64 -6.97 -1.24
N GLY A 129 4.48 -7.48 -0.39
CA GLY A 129 4.76 -8.90 -0.24
C GLY A 129 6.19 -9.26 -0.68
N ASN A 130 6.82 -10.15 0.09
CA ASN A 130 8.18 -10.60 -0.16
C ASN A 130 8.20 -11.79 -1.12
N ARG A 131 9.27 -11.86 -1.92
CA ARG A 131 9.59 -12.97 -2.83
C ARG A 131 11.08 -12.90 -3.19
N PRO A 132 11.66 -13.88 -3.90
CA PRO A 132 13.04 -13.76 -4.36
C PRO A 132 13.31 -12.40 -5.03
N GLY A 133 14.29 -11.66 -4.52
CA GLY A 133 14.66 -10.32 -4.98
C GLY A 133 13.84 -9.17 -4.36
N ILE A 134 12.83 -9.44 -3.55
CA ILE A 134 12.03 -8.42 -2.84
C ILE A 134 11.97 -8.79 -1.36
N ASP A 135 12.44 -7.87 -0.50
CA ASP A 135 12.52 -8.08 0.95
C ASP A 135 12.20 -6.78 1.71
N ALA A 136 10.90 -6.42 1.74
CA ALA A 136 10.40 -5.29 2.52
C ALA A 136 10.28 -5.66 4.00
N GLN A 137 10.82 -4.81 4.90
CA GLN A 137 10.85 -5.07 6.34
C GLN A 137 10.45 -3.83 7.15
N PHE A 138 9.92 -4.09 8.34
CA PHE A 138 9.62 -3.05 9.33
C PHE A 138 10.75 -3.00 10.38
N VAL A 139 11.70 -2.11 10.17
CA VAL A 139 12.93 -1.97 10.99
C VAL A 139 13.28 -0.50 11.25
N PRO A 140 12.33 0.31 11.81
CA PRO A 140 12.57 1.73 12.03
C PRO A 140 13.84 1.98 12.88
N PRO A 141 14.58 3.06 12.63
CA PRO A 141 14.27 4.14 11.69
C PRO A 141 14.72 3.89 10.26
N VAL A 142 15.26 2.71 9.92
CA VAL A 142 15.77 2.39 8.58
C VAL A 142 14.63 1.90 7.69
N GLU A 143 14.39 2.60 6.58
CA GLU A 143 13.42 2.18 5.58
C GLU A 143 13.94 1.01 4.76
N LYS A 144 13.13 -0.05 4.64
CA LYS A 144 13.41 -1.21 3.80
C LYS A 144 12.19 -1.54 2.96
N LEU A 145 12.06 -0.84 1.85
CA LEU A 145 10.97 -0.97 0.89
C LEU A 145 11.20 -2.14 -0.08
N ALA A 146 10.18 -2.48 -0.85
CA ALA A 146 10.27 -3.53 -1.88
C ALA A 146 11.19 -3.12 -3.03
N PHE A 147 11.21 -1.82 -3.37
CA PHE A 147 12.00 -1.28 -4.48
C PHE A 147 12.73 -0.01 -4.06
N SER A 148 13.83 0.26 -4.79
CA SER A 148 14.56 1.52 -4.72
C SER A 148 14.77 2.02 -6.15
N PRO A 149 14.30 3.24 -6.49
CA PRO A 149 14.52 3.82 -7.81
C PRO A 149 16.01 3.83 -8.18
N ALA A 150 16.36 3.31 -9.34
CA ALA A 150 17.73 3.16 -9.81
C ALA A 150 17.92 3.53 -11.28
N LEU A 151 16.90 3.36 -12.12
CA LEU A 151 16.97 3.66 -13.55
C LEU A 151 16.58 5.11 -13.85
N PRO A 152 17.08 5.69 -14.97
CA PRO A 152 16.62 7.00 -15.42
C PRO A 152 15.09 7.04 -15.59
N GLY A 153 14.44 8.03 -14.98
CA GLY A 153 12.99 8.18 -15.00
C GLY A 153 12.27 7.49 -13.85
N GLU A 154 12.95 6.67 -13.06
CA GLU A 154 12.43 6.19 -11.78
C GLU A 154 12.60 7.24 -10.70
N VAL A 155 11.60 7.37 -9.82
CA VAL A 155 11.60 8.37 -8.75
C VAL A 155 10.66 8.02 -7.61
N ASP A 156 11.04 8.37 -6.40
CA ASP A 156 10.12 8.49 -5.27
C ASP A 156 9.30 9.77 -5.44
N LEU A 157 7.97 9.68 -5.39
CA LEU A 157 7.14 10.88 -5.29
C LEU A 157 7.22 11.38 -3.84
N PRO A 158 7.50 12.69 -3.62
CA PRO A 158 7.86 13.19 -2.29
C PRO A 158 6.67 13.33 -1.34
N GLU A 159 5.45 13.31 -1.86
CA GLU A 159 4.26 13.57 -1.06
C GLU A 159 3.79 12.32 -0.30
N ILE A 160 3.12 12.58 0.83
CA ILE A 160 2.32 11.60 1.56
C ILE A 160 0.85 11.99 1.39
N TRP A 161 0.09 11.15 0.67
CA TRP A 161 -1.32 11.40 0.37
C TRP A 161 -2.22 10.83 1.46
N THR A 162 -3.30 11.55 1.75
CA THR A 162 -4.36 11.07 2.65
C THR A 162 -5.27 10.06 1.98
N ASP A 163 -5.47 10.22 0.68
CA ASP A 163 -6.35 9.42 -0.16
C ASP A 163 -5.57 8.94 -1.39
N PRO A 164 -5.96 7.82 -2.01
CA PRO A 164 -5.31 7.39 -3.24
C PRO A 164 -5.43 8.46 -4.32
N ILE A 165 -4.37 8.64 -5.09
CA ILE A 165 -4.43 9.56 -6.23
C ILE A 165 -5.43 9.07 -7.28
N PRO A 166 -6.18 9.98 -7.96
CA PRO A 166 -7.28 9.61 -8.83
C PRO A 166 -6.93 8.58 -9.90
N ILE A 167 -5.78 8.72 -10.56
CA ILE A 167 -5.34 7.81 -11.62
C ILE A 167 -5.21 6.34 -11.14
N VAL A 168 -4.85 6.13 -9.88
CA VAL A 168 -4.76 4.78 -9.27
C VAL A 168 -6.16 4.22 -9.06
N VAL A 169 -7.08 5.02 -8.51
CA VAL A 169 -8.48 4.59 -8.29
C VAL A 169 -9.16 4.30 -9.61
N GLU A 170 -8.98 5.16 -10.62
CA GLU A 170 -9.50 4.97 -11.98
C GLU A 170 -9.00 3.67 -12.58
N ALA A 171 -7.70 3.38 -12.50
CA ALA A 171 -7.13 2.13 -13.01
C ALA A 171 -7.74 0.91 -12.32
N LEU A 172 -7.82 0.90 -10.98
CA LEU A 172 -8.40 -0.21 -10.23
C LEU A 172 -9.91 -0.39 -10.46
N ARG A 173 -10.65 0.67 -10.80
CA ARG A 173 -12.09 0.61 -11.06
C ARG A 173 -12.45 0.33 -12.52
N SER A 174 -11.54 0.60 -13.46
CA SER A 174 -11.78 0.42 -14.89
C SER A 174 -11.70 -1.03 -15.34
N TYR A 175 -10.98 -1.88 -14.60
CA TYR A 175 -10.71 -3.26 -14.99
C TYR A 175 -11.25 -4.23 -13.96
N ARG A 176 -11.87 -5.32 -14.42
CA ARG A 176 -12.35 -6.42 -13.57
C ARG A 176 -11.32 -7.55 -13.43
N HIS A 177 -10.40 -7.64 -14.38
CA HIS A 177 -9.38 -8.67 -14.44
C HIS A 177 -7.99 -8.09 -14.39
N THR A 178 -7.13 -8.70 -13.59
CA THR A 178 -5.74 -8.28 -13.40
C THR A 178 -4.92 -8.31 -14.68
N SER A 179 -5.24 -9.22 -15.63
CA SER A 179 -4.57 -9.26 -16.94
C SER A 179 -4.79 -7.98 -17.73
N ALA A 180 -6.02 -7.46 -17.76
CA ALA A 180 -6.33 -6.20 -18.43
C ALA A 180 -5.71 -4.99 -17.71
N LEU A 181 -5.73 -4.99 -16.36
CA LEU A 181 -5.07 -3.95 -15.58
C LEU A 181 -3.55 -3.92 -15.82
N ALA A 182 -2.90 -5.08 -15.95
CA ALA A 182 -1.45 -5.19 -16.17
C ALA A 182 -0.98 -4.50 -17.48
N GLU A 183 -1.85 -4.42 -18.47
CA GLU A 183 -1.56 -3.71 -19.72
C GLU A 183 -1.74 -2.19 -19.61
N HIS A 184 -2.42 -1.71 -18.55
CA HIS A 184 -2.84 -0.32 -18.37
C HIS A 184 -2.52 0.18 -16.94
N LEU A 185 -1.38 -0.20 -16.39
CA LEU A 185 -0.96 0.29 -15.07
C LEU A 185 -0.81 1.82 -15.08
N PRO A 186 -1.23 2.49 -13.99
CA PRO A 186 -1.17 3.94 -13.93
C PRO A 186 0.28 4.44 -13.91
N ASP A 187 0.55 5.52 -14.63
CA ASP A 187 1.81 6.27 -14.60
C ASP A 187 1.53 7.77 -14.45
N VAL A 188 2.52 8.54 -14.07
CA VAL A 188 2.47 10.00 -13.97
C VAL A 188 3.56 10.63 -14.83
N VAL A 189 3.22 11.74 -15.48
CA VAL A 189 4.22 12.54 -16.21
C VAL A 189 5.02 13.35 -15.20
N LEU A 190 6.32 13.09 -15.12
CA LEU A 190 7.22 13.92 -14.33
C LEU A 190 7.34 15.28 -15.03
N ARG A 191 6.96 16.35 -14.33
CA ARG A 191 7.26 17.70 -14.81
C ARG A 191 8.71 18.01 -14.46
N ALA A 192 9.47 18.41 -15.47
CA ALA A 192 10.84 18.88 -15.35
C ALA A 192 10.89 20.16 -14.51
#